data_a8a67b5760cb62be2b416c8a29b243d7
#
_entry.id   a8a67b5760cb62be2b416c8a29b243d7
#
_cell.length_a   1.000
_cell.length_b   1.000
_cell.length_c   1.000
_cell.angle_alpha   90.00
_cell.angle_beta   90.00
_cell.angle_gamma   90.00
#
_symmetry.space_group_name_H-M   'P 1'
#
loop_
_entity.id
_entity.type
_entity.pdbx_description
1 polymer ?
#
loop_
_entity_poly.entity_id
_entity_poly.type
_entity_poly.pdbx_seq_one_letter_code
_entity_poly.pdbx_strand_id
1 'polypeptide(L)'
;KPQTDAYPELPENEDLTMHLAEAARIKVVPHSLIHLADGSLGYITRRIDRAKRGEKIDMEDMCQLTLHPTEYKYKSSCEQIAKAIAAYSSTPRLDLVNFMQVLLFSFVTGNNDMHLKNFSLYRPKALYQLSPAYDLLNVAIANPKDKEEMALSINGKKARIKLADFLKASDTMGIEQRVTLGLINGLRDAMPAWIDLINNSFLSDEMKQNYLDLIS
;
A
#
# COMPACT_ATOMS: atom_id res chain seq x y z
N LYS A 1 -5.27 12.00 10.39
CA LYS A 1 -3.83 12.38 10.42
C LYS A 1 -3.74 13.86 10.05
N PRO A 2 -3.38 14.76 10.97
CA PRO A 2 -3.11 16.16 10.66
C PRO A 2 -1.74 16.31 10.01
N GLN A 3 -1.49 17.50 9.48
CA GLN A 3 -0.19 17.95 9.03
C GLN A 3 0.86 17.89 10.17
N THR A 4 2.10 17.63 9.83
CA THR A 4 3.23 17.66 10.79
C THR A 4 4.37 18.46 10.21
N ASP A 5 5.14 19.17 11.08
CA ASP A 5 6.29 19.96 10.63
C ASP A 5 7.42 19.09 10.05
N ALA A 6 7.50 17.83 10.47
CA ALA A 6 8.55 16.91 10.02
C ALA A 6 8.36 16.44 8.57
N TYR A 7 7.11 16.35 8.14
CA TYR A 7 6.74 15.89 6.80
C TYR A 7 5.59 16.76 6.28
N PRO A 8 5.88 17.86 5.59
CA PRO A 8 4.87 18.72 5.01
C PRO A 8 4.04 17.98 3.94
N GLU A 9 2.79 18.38 3.79
CA GLU A 9 1.84 17.84 2.80
C GLU A 9 1.59 16.33 2.92
N LEU A 10 1.81 15.73 4.11
CA LEU A 10 1.59 14.30 4.30
C LEU A 10 0.12 13.88 4.15
N PRO A 11 -0.88 14.63 4.65
CA PRO A 11 -2.29 14.35 4.41
C PRO A 11 -2.65 14.33 2.92
N GLU A 12 -2.18 15.31 2.16
CA GLU A 12 -2.42 15.46 0.73
C GLU A 12 -1.75 14.32 -0.07
N ASN A 13 -0.52 13.97 0.31
CA ASN A 13 0.22 12.86 -0.29
C ASN A 13 -0.49 11.52 -0.05
N GLU A 14 -0.94 11.25 1.17
CA GLU A 14 -1.66 10.02 1.48
C GLU A 14 -2.99 9.94 0.73
N ASP A 15 -3.77 11.03 0.70
CA ASP A 15 -5.04 11.08 -0.02
C ASP A 15 -4.84 10.85 -1.53
N LEU A 16 -3.89 11.55 -2.14
CA LEU A 16 -3.54 11.35 -3.55
C LEU A 16 -3.15 9.91 -3.83
N THR A 17 -2.22 9.33 -3.04
CA THR A 17 -1.72 7.97 -3.28
C THR A 17 -2.84 6.93 -3.15
N MET A 18 -3.78 7.14 -2.22
CA MET A 18 -4.97 6.29 -2.10
C MET A 18 -5.88 6.41 -3.34
N HIS A 19 -6.08 7.61 -3.90
CA HIS A 19 -6.83 7.79 -5.16
C HIS A 19 -6.12 7.17 -6.37
N LEU A 20 -4.78 7.22 -6.43
CA LEU A 20 -4.00 6.51 -7.46
C LEU A 20 -4.21 5.00 -7.36
N ALA A 21 -4.28 4.46 -6.14
CA ALA A 21 -4.58 3.04 -5.92
C ALA A 21 -5.99 2.67 -6.41
N GLU A 22 -7.00 3.51 -6.15
CA GLU A 22 -8.37 3.30 -6.68
C GLU A 22 -8.38 3.31 -8.22
N ALA A 23 -7.69 4.27 -8.85
CA ALA A 23 -7.56 4.33 -10.31
C ALA A 23 -6.88 3.09 -10.89
N ALA A 24 -5.95 2.47 -10.15
CA ALA A 24 -5.33 1.17 -10.46
C ALA A 24 -6.20 -0.04 -10.08
N ARG A 25 -7.47 0.17 -9.69
CA ARG A 25 -8.42 -0.86 -9.26
C ARG A 25 -7.97 -1.65 -8.04
N ILE A 26 -7.12 -1.08 -7.20
CA ILE A 26 -6.80 -1.61 -5.89
C ILE A 26 -7.94 -1.23 -4.94
N LYS A 27 -8.43 -2.21 -4.20
CA LYS A 27 -9.44 -1.97 -3.19
C LYS A 27 -8.80 -1.28 -1.98
N VAL A 28 -9.24 -0.08 -1.66
CA VAL A 28 -8.75 0.71 -0.52
C VAL A 28 -9.84 0.92 0.52
N VAL A 29 -9.44 1.30 1.74
CA VAL A 29 -10.40 1.75 2.77
C VAL A 29 -11.01 3.09 2.37
N PRO A 30 -12.27 3.38 2.75
CA PRO A 30 -12.84 4.71 2.53
C PRO A 30 -11.99 5.78 3.22
N HIS A 31 -11.64 6.81 2.48
CA HIS A 31 -10.76 7.89 2.92
C HIS A 31 -11.23 9.24 2.37
N SER A 32 -10.69 10.33 2.90
CA SER A 32 -10.93 11.69 2.40
C SER A 32 -9.99 12.68 3.05
N LEU A 33 -9.77 13.83 2.39
CA LEU A 33 -9.26 15.05 3.02
C LEU A 33 -10.41 15.84 3.65
N ILE A 34 -10.13 16.49 4.77
CA ILE A 34 -11.03 17.42 5.45
C ILE A 34 -10.27 18.70 5.82
N HIS A 35 -10.96 19.83 5.82
CA HIS A 35 -10.45 21.05 6.43
C HIS A 35 -10.64 20.97 7.95
N LEU A 36 -9.57 21.25 8.69
CA LEU A 36 -9.58 21.41 10.15
C LEU A 36 -10.01 22.85 10.51
N ALA A 37 -10.29 23.09 11.79
CA ALA A 37 -10.78 24.39 12.25
C ALA A 37 -9.78 25.56 12.03
N ASP A 38 -8.51 25.25 11.94
CA ASP A 38 -7.41 26.20 11.65
C ASP A 38 -7.18 26.42 10.14
N GLY A 39 -7.98 25.77 9.28
CA GLY A 39 -7.87 25.84 7.83
C GLY A 39 -6.88 24.84 7.21
N SER A 40 -6.07 24.14 8.02
CA SER A 40 -5.17 23.10 7.53
C SER A 40 -5.94 21.89 7.02
N LEU A 41 -5.28 21.05 6.20
CA LEU A 41 -5.84 19.79 5.73
C LEU A 41 -5.50 18.67 6.70
N GLY A 42 -6.45 17.76 6.88
CA GLY A 42 -6.29 16.54 7.62
C GLY A 42 -6.79 15.35 6.81
N TYR A 43 -6.06 14.24 6.81
CA TYR A 43 -6.47 13.01 6.17
C TYR A 43 -7.24 12.12 7.16
N ILE A 44 -8.38 11.60 6.72
CA ILE A 44 -9.22 10.69 7.51
C ILE A 44 -9.45 9.38 6.77
N THR A 45 -9.50 8.29 7.51
CA THR A 45 -9.90 6.98 7.02
C THR A 45 -10.98 6.36 7.89
N ARG A 46 -11.84 5.57 7.26
CA ARG A 46 -12.80 4.77 7.99
C ARG A 46 -12.15 3.50 8.51
N ARG A 47 -12.28 3.24 9.81
CA ARG A 47 -11.87 1.96 10.40
C ARG A 47 -12.74 0.83 9.88
N ILE A 48 -12.13 -0.12 9.17
CA ILE A 48 -12.82 -1.29 8.59
C ILE A 48 -13.00 -2.43 9.59
N ASP A 49 -12.29 -2.36 10.71
CA ASP A 49 -12.44 -3.28 11.86
C ASP A 49 -13.63 -2.91 12.77
N ARG A 50 -14.51 -2.01 12.31
CA ARG A 50 -15.72 -1.58 12.98
C ARG A 50 -16.91 -1.64 12.04
N ALA A 51 -17.99 -2.33 12.47
CA ALA A 51 -19.28 -2.31 11.81
C ALA A 51 -20.03 -0.99 12.08
N LYS A 52 -21.17 -0.78 11.40
CA LYS A 52 -21.97 0.47 11.49
C LYS A 52 -22.35 0.88 12.91
N ARG A 53 -22.49 -0.06 13.84
CA ARG A 53 -22.86 0.18 15.26
C ARG A 53 -21.64 0.15 16.20
N GLY A 54 -20.41 0.21 15.68
CA GLY A 54 -19.19 0.16 16.50
C GLY A 54 -18.76 -1.25 16.93
N GLU A 55 -19.51 -2.29 16.56
CA GLU A 55 -19.13 -3.68 16.80
C GLU A 55 -17.77 -3.98 16.15
N LYS A 56 -16.93 -4.74 16.85
CA LYS A 56 -15.62 -5.14 16.34
C LYS A 56 -15.78 -6.20 15.25
N ILE A 57 -15.02 -6.02 14.17
CA ILE A 57 -14.79 -7.03 13.14
C ILE A 57 -13.40 -7.60 13.41
N ASP A 58 -13.28 -8.92 13.40
CA ASP A 58 -11.98 -9.57 13.59
C ASP A 58 -11.03 -9.12 12.49
N MET A 59 -9.88 -8.59 12.91
CA MET A 59 -8.82 -8.10 12.03
C MET A 59 -7.49 -8.22 12.76
N GLU A 60 -6.52 -8.85 12.10
CA GLU A 60 -5.17 -9.00 12.60
C GLU A 60 -4.16 -8.61 11.54
N ASP A 61 -3.18 -7.81 11.94
CA ASP A 61 -2.08 -7.42 11.06
C ASP A 61 -1.03 -8.54 10.90
N MET A 62 -0.14 -8.40 9.92
CA MET A 62 0.84 -9.43 9.66
C MET A 62 1.91 -9.56 10.76
N CYS A 63 2.12 -8.54 11.63
CA CYS A 63 2.92 -8.74 12.84
C CYS A 63 2.27 -9.77 13.76
N GLN A 64 0.96 -9.67 13.99
CA GLN A 64 0.20 -10.59 14.83
C GLN A 64 0.18 -11.99 14.22
N LEU A 65 -0.16 -12.11 12.93
CA LEU A 65 -0.27 -13.40 12.23
C LEU A 65 1.07 -14.13 12.07
N THR A 66 2.19 -13.40 12.05
CA THR A 66 3.54 -13.98 11.95
C THR A 66 4.29 -13.96 13.28
N LEU A 67 3.61 -13.61 14.39
CA LEU A 67 4.16 -13.58 15.75
C LEU A 67 5.38 -12.67 15.89
N HIS A 68 5.41 -11.56 15.14
CA HIS A 68 6.46 -10.56 15.25
C HIS A 68 6.03 -9.45 16.21
N PRO A 69 6.81 -9.12 17.25
CA PRO A 69 6.62 -7.90 18.03
C PRO A 69 6.64 -6.65 17.14
N THR A 70 5.94 -5.59 17.54
CA THR A 70 5.79 -4.35 16.74
C THR A 70 7.15 -3.73 16.38
N GLU A 71 8.16 -3.83 17.25
CA GLU A 71 9.53 -3.35 17.03
C GLU A 71 10.22 -4.03 15.84
N TYR A 72 9.74 -5.19 15.44
CA TYR A 72 10.28 -5.96 14.32
C TYR A 72 9.44 -5.87 13.05
N LYS A 73 8.53 -4.89 12.97
CA LYS A 73 7.63 -4.72 11.81
C LYS A 73 8.35 -4.61 10.44
N TYR A 74 9.62 -4.21 10.43
CA TYR A 74 10.49 -4.13 9.24
C TYR A 74 11.39 -5.36 9.02
N LYS A 75 11.37 -6.34 9.94
CA LYS A 75 12.24 -7.52 9.90
C LYS A 75 11.51 -8.74 9.36
N SER A 76 11.11 -8.65 8.09
CA SER A 76 10.43 -9.75 7.40
C SER A 76 10.61 -9.62 5.88
N SER A 77 9.92 -10.45 5.14
CA SER A 77 9.89 -10.40 3.68
C SER A 77 8.46 -10.47 3.15
N CYS A 78 8.27 -10.05 1.90
CA CYS A 78 6.99 -10.16 1.20
C CYS A 78 6.54 -11.63 1.08
N GLU A 79 7.48 -12.56 0.91
CA GLU A 79 7.21 -13.99 0.84
C GLU A 79 6.70 -14.56 2.18
N GLN A 80 7.11 -13.99 3.33
CA GLN A 80 6.57 -14.39 4.64
C GLN A 80 5.12 -13.93 4.80
N ILE A 81 4.77 -12.72 4.34
CA ILE A 81 3.38 -12.27 4.30
C ILE A 81 2.56 -13.19 3.40
N ALA A 82 3.07 -13.54 2.21
CA ALA A 82 2.37 -14.45 1.30
C ALA A 82 2.11 -15.82 1.93
N LYS A 83 3.06 -16.36 2.71
CA LYS A 83 2.86 -17.60 3.47
C LYS A 83 1.74 -17.46 4.51
N ALA A 84 1.69 -16.33 5.23
CA ALA A 84 0.62 -16.08 6.20
C ALA A 84 -0.75 -15.94 5.49
N ILE A 85 -0.82 -15.24 4.35
CA ILE A 85 -2.04 -15.17 3.53
C ILE A 85 -2.47 -16.58 3.09
N ALA A 86 -1.53 -17.39 2.56
CA ALA A 86 -1.82 -18.75 2.12
C ALA A 86 -2.33 -19.65 3.26
N ALA A 87 -1.85 -19.46 4.48
CA ALA A 87 -2.21 -20.27 5.64
C ALA A 87 -3.55 -19.85 6.27
N TYR A 88 -3.86 -18.55 6.32
CA TYR A 88 -4.96 -18.03 7.14
C TYR A 88 -6.10 -17.40 6.34
N SER A 89 -5.92 -17.08 5.07
CA SER A 89 -7.01 -16.57 4.23
C SER A 89 -7.97 -17.68 3.82
N SER A 90 -9.25 -17.35 3.74
CA SER A 90 -10.28 -18.23 3.17
C SER A 90 -10.29 -18.22 1.63
N THR A 91 -9.62 -17.23 1.01
CA THR A 91 -9.52 -17.04 -0.45
C THR A 91 -8.06 -16.80 -0.89
N PRO A 92 -7.13 -17.71 -0.53
CA PRO A 92 -5.69 -17.41 -0.59
C PRO A 92 -5.20 -17.03 -1.99
N ARG A 93 -5.70 -17.69 -3.05
CA ARG A 93 -5.27 -17.38 -4.43
C ARG A 93 -5.62 -15.95 -4.85
N LEU A 94 -6.83 -15.50 -4.52
CA LEU A 94 -7.26 -14.14 -4.81
C LEU A 94 -6.48 -13.13 -3.98
N ASP A 95 -6.32 -13.40 -2.69
CA ASP A 95 -5.65 -12.49 -1.78
C ASP A 95 -4.15 -12.36 -2.07
N LEU A 96 -3.49 -13.43 -2.54
CA LEU A 96 -2.10 -13.38 -3.00
C LEU A 96 -1.96 -12.49 -4.25
N VAL A 97 -2.90 -12.55 -5.19
CA VAL A 97 -2.90 -11.66 -6.37
C VAL A 97 -3.13 -10.21 -5.94
N ASN A 98 -4.09 -9.94 -5.04
CA ASN A 98 -4.33 -8.60 -4.50
C ASN A 98 -3.11 -8.07 -3.73
N PHE A 99 -2.45 -8.93 -2.95
CA PHE A 99 -1.22 -8.58 -2.24
C PHE A 99 -0.09 -8.20 -3.22
N MET A 100 0.14 -9.01 -4.26
CA MET A 100 1.14 -8.70 -5.30
C MET A 100 0.82 -7.38 -6.00
N GLN A 101 -0.46 -7.07 -6.26
CA GLN A 101 -0.87 -5.80 -6.86
C GLN A 101 -0.50 -4.62 -5.96
N VAL A 102 -0.74 -4.71 -4.65
CA VAL A 102 -0.36 -3.67 -3.68
C VAL A 102 1.16 -3.52 -3.61
N LEU A 103 1.94 -4.61 -3.65
CA LEU A 103 3.40 -4.55 -3.66
C LEU A 103 3.94 -3.82 -4.90
N LEU A 104 3.45 -4.18 -6.09
CA LEU A 104 3.83 -3.54 -7.35
C LEU A 104 3.45 -2.05 -7.35
N PHE A 105 2.24 -1.72 -6.91
CA PHE A 105 1.77 -0.35 -6.76
C PHE A 105 2.68 0.45 -5.82
N SER A 106 2.95 -0.08 -4.64
CA SER A 106 3.80 0.58 -3.63
C SER A 106 5.22 0.84 -4.16
N PHE A 107 5.78 -0.12 -4.89
CA PHE A 107 7.08 0.04 -5.54
C PHE A 107 7.07 1.18 -6.58
N VAL A 108 6.08 1.20 -7.47
CA VAL A 108 5.98 2.21 -8.54
C VAL A 108 5.69 3.60 -7.96
N THR A 109 4.89 3.70 -6.90
CA THR A 109 4.53 5.00 -6.28
C THR A 109 5.50 5.45 -5.18
N GLY A 110 6.63 4.76 -4.99
CA GLY A 110 7.63 5.14 -3.98
C GLY A 110 7.15 4.99 -2.53
N ASN A 111 6.19 4.11 -2.28
CA ASN A 111 5.76 3.78 -0.92
C ASN A 111 6.70 2.73 -0.31
N ASN A 112 7.83 3.16 0.21
CA ASN A 112 8.83 2.29 0.82
C ASN A 112 8.63 2.08 2.33
N ASP A 113 7.44 2.40 2.89
CA ASP A 113 7.09 2.15 4.30
C ASP A 113 6.04 1.02 4.48
N MET A 114 5.78 0.22 3.44
CA MET A 114 4.83 -0.91 3.51
C MET A 114 5.40 -2.08 4.31
N HIS A 115 5.30 -1.97 5.63
CA HIS A 115 5.78 -2.98 6.59
C HIS A 115 4.66 -3.96 7.00
N LEU A 116 4.98 -4.92 7.90
CA LEU A 116 4.04 -5.97 8.34
C LEU A 116 2.70 -5.43 8.83
N LYS A 117 2.64 -4.27 9.48
CA LYS A 117 1.39 -3.71 10.03
C LYS A 117 0.51 -3.03 8.98
N ASN A 118 1.00 -2.81 7.75
CA ASN A 118 0.21 -2.25 6.65
C ASN A 118 -0.59 -3.32 5.89
N PHE A 119 -0.46 -4.58 6.28
CA PHE A 119 -1.23 -5.69 5.72
C PHE A 119 -1.98 -6.42 6.83
N SER A 120 -3.26 -6.72 6.61
CA SER A 120 -4.09 -7.41 7.59
C SER A 120 -5.01 -8.41 6.92
N LEU A 121 -5.36 -9.46 7.64
CA LEU A 121 -6.54 -10.26 7.34
C LEU A 121 -7.69 -9.79 8.22
N TYR A 122 -8.89 -9.70 7.63
CA TYR A 122 -10.09 -9.32 8.37
C TYR A 122 -11.28 -10.20 7.98
N ARG A 123 -12.29 -10.26 8.85
CA ARG A 123 -13.48 -11.12 8.69
C ARG A 123 -14.77 -10.30 8.72
N PRO A 124 -15.09 -9.56 7.65
CA PRO A 124 -16.29 -8.70 7.64
C PRO A 124 -17.61 -9.48 7.67
N LYS A 125 -17.58 -10.77 7.34
CA LYS A 125 -18.72 -11.70 7.38
C LYS A 125 -18.23 -13.04 7.95
N ALA A 126 -18.19 -14.09 7.13
CA ALA A 126 -17.80 -15.45 7.56
C ALA A 126 -16.37 -15.83 7.14
N LEU A 127 -15.76 -15.09 6.20
CA LEU A 127 -14.50 -15.47 5.58
C LEU A 127 -13.38 -14.48 5.95
N TYR A 128 -12.22 -15.01 6.33
CA TYR A 128 -11.01 -14.22 6.44
C TYR A 128 -10.46 -13.91 5.05
N GLN A 129 -10.16 -12.67 4.78
CA GLN A 129 -9.62 -12.20 3.50
C GLN A 129 -8.63 -11.06 3.73
N LEU A 130 -7.78 -10.80 2.75
CA LEU A 130 -6.90 -9.63 2.77
C LEU A 130 -7.75 -8.37 2.87
N SER A 131 -7.39 -7.48 3.78
CA SER A 131 -8.08 -6.20 3.94
C SER A 131 -7.92 -5.32 2.71
N PRO A 132 -8.86 -4.40 2.45
CA PRO A 132 -8.57 -3.28 1.58
C PRO A 132 -7.28 -2.59 2.01
N ALA A 133 -6.51 -2.06 1.05
CA ALA A 133 -5.27 -1.35 1.35
C ALA A 133 -5.54 -0.06 2.14
N TYR A 134 -4.62 0.29 3.00
CA TYR A 134 -4.62 1.50 3.81
C TYR A 134 -3.20 1.98 4.03
N ASP A 135 -3.04 3.24 4.47
CA ASP A 135 -1.73 3.81 4.79
C ASP A 135 -0.79 3.83 3.57
N LEU A 136 -1.36 4.13 2.39
CA LEU A 136 -0.60 4.27 1.16
C LEU A 136 -0.19 5.73 0.98
N LEU A 137 1.11 5.97 0.89
CA LEU A 137 1.67 7.31 0.66
C LEU A 137 2.99 7.20 -0.09
N ASN A 138 3.37 8.23 -0.82
CA ASN A 138 4.68 8.29 -1.45
C ASN A 138 5.71 8.75 -0.43
N VAL A 139 6.42 7.80 0.17
CA VAL A 139 7.46 8.08 1.16
C VAL A 139 8.73 8.60 0.48
N ALA A 140 9.03 8.17 -0.74
CA ALA A 140 10.24 8.54 -1.46
C ALA A 140 10.33 10.06 -1.69
N ILE A 141 9.19 10.75 -1.99
CA ILE A 141 9.18 12.21 -2.10
C ILE A 141 9.12 12.91 -0.74
N ALA A 142 8.49 12.30 0.27
CA ALA A 142 8.41 12.85 1.62
C ALA A 142 9.74 12.72 2.39
N ASN A 143 10.51 11.66 2.14
CA ASN A 143 11.81 11.39 2.77
C ASN A 143 12.87 10.94 1.74
N PRO A 144 13.40 11.83 0.91
CA PRO A 144 14.37 11.49 -0.16
C PRO A 144 15.71 10.93 0.35
N LYS A 145 15.94 10.94 1.66
CA LYS A 145 17.16 10.39 2.27
C LYS A 145 17.13 8.88 2.37
N ASP A 146 15.95 8.28 2.44
CA ASP A 146 15.79 6.83 2.43
C ASP A 146 16.16 6.28 1.05
N LYS A 147 17.02 5.24 1.03
CA LYS A 147 17.49 4.59 -0.19
C LYS A 147 16.91 3.19 -0.37
N GLU A 148 16.15 2.71 0.58
CA GLU A 148 15.38 1.47 0.40
C GLU A 148 14.20 1.75 -0.53
N GLU A 149 13.92 0.82 -1.44
CA GLU A 149 12.78 0.90 -2.37
C GLU A 149 11.55 0.18 -1.81
N MET A 150 11.75 -0.69 -0.81
CA MET A 150 10.69 -1.40 -0.09
C MET A 150 11.04 -1.59 1.38
N ALA A 151 10.06 -1.47 2.27
CA ALA A 151 10.20 -1.71 3.71
C ALA A 151 10.57 -3.17 4.03
N LEU A 152 9.99 -4.11 3.30
CA LEU A 152 10.23 -5.54 3.42
C LEU A 152 11.01 -6.04 2.20
N SER A 153 11.86 -7.04 2.41
CA SER A 153 12.59 -7.62 1.28
C SER A 153 11.66 -8.39 0.35
N ILE A 154 11.94 -8.30 -0.95
CA ILE A 154 11.38 -9.13 -2.01
C ILE A 154 12.51 -9.83 -2.72
N ASN A 155 12.45 -11.15 -2.89
CA ASN A 155 13.55 -11.97 -3.41
C ASN A 155 14.90 -11.65 -2.70
N GLY A 156 14.83 -11.38 -1.38
CA GLY A 156 15.99 -11.06 -0.54
C GLY A 156 16.54 -9.64 -0.68
N LYS A 157 15.88 -8.74 -1.43
CA LYS A 157 16.35 -7.37 -1.69
C LYS A 157 15.35 -6.34 -1.15
N LYS A 158 15.87 -5.19 -0.71
CA LYS A 158 15.11 -3.99 -0.37
C LYS A 158 15.44 -2.79 -1.26
N ALA A 159 16.50 -2.89 -2.08
CA ALA A 159 16.96 -1.88 -3.00
C ALA A 159 17.49 -2.51 -4.29
N ARG A 160 17.56 -1.73 -5.38
CA ARG A 160 17.92 -2.19 -6.72
C ARG A 160 17.04 -3.36 -7.18
N ILE A 161 15.75 -3.25 -6.86
CA ILE A 161 14.72 -4.24 -7.21
C ILE A 161 14.42 -4.10 -8.71
N LYS A 162 14.27 -5.24 -9.37
CA LYS A 162 13.99 -5.32 -10.80
C LYS A 162 12.75 -6.17 -11.05
N LEU A 163 12.19 -6.09 -12.24
CA LEU A 163 11.07 -6.96 -12.68
C LEU A 163 11.35 -8.44 -12.39
N ALA A 164 12.57 -8.91 -12.63
CA ALA A 164 12.95 -10.30 -12.36
C ALA A 164 12.80 -10.70 -10.90
N ASP A 165 12.95 -9.76 -9.95
CA ASP A 165 12.78 -10.04 -8.52
C ASP A 165 11.29 -10.25 -8.18
N PHE A 166 10.39 -9.46 -8.77
CA PHE A 166 8.94 -9.65 -8.66
C PHE A 166 8.48 -10.96 -9.29
N LEU A 167 8.99 -11.31 -10.48
CA LEU A 167 8.63 -12.57 -11.15
C LEU A 167 9.08 -13.78 -10.33
N LYS A 168 10.29 -13.73 -9.74
CA LYS A 168 10.77 -14.80 -8.87
C LYS A 168 9.99 -14.89 -7.57
N ALA A 169 9.63 -13.74 -6.98
CA ALA A 169 8.75 -13.72 -5.81
C ALA A 169 7.37 -14.28 -6.14
N SER A 170 6.82 -14.00 -7.34
CA SER A 170 5.55 -14.58 -7.81
C SER A 170 5.59 -16.09 -7.79
N ASP A 171 6.65 -16.69 -8.35
CA ASP A 171 6.82 -18.15 -8.36
C ASP A 171 6.85 -18.70 -6.92
N THR A 172 7.58 -18.03 -6.02
CA THR A 172 7.67 -18.42 -4.60
C THR A 172 6.31 -18.33 -3.89
N MET A 173 5.46 -17.36 -4.28
CA MET A 173 4.13 -17.12 -3.72
C MET A 173 3.05 -17.99 -4.40
N GLY A 174 3.40 -18.79 -5.40
CA GLY A 174 2.46 -19.60 -6.17
C GLY A 174 1.57 -18.79 -7.12
N ILE A 175 2.03 -17.62 -7.55
CA ILE A 175 1.37 -16.76 -8.53
C ILE A 175 2.04 -16.98 -9.89
N GLU A 176 1.26 -17.30 -10.93
CA GLU A 176 1.81 -17.43 -12.27
C GLU A 176 2.39 -16.09 -12.76
N GLN A 177 3.58 -16.09 -13.35
CA GLN A 177 4.25 -14.88 -13.82
C GLN A 177 3.39 -14.07 -14.79
N ARG A 178 2.57 -14.72 -15.63
CA ARG A 178 1.63 -14.02 -16.53
C ARG A 178 0.62 -13.15 -15.77
N VAL A 179 0.21 -13.55 -14.55
CA VAL A 179 -0.69 -12.76 -13.70
C VAL A 179 0.03 -11.51 -13.23
N THR A 180 1.26 -11.64 -12.74
CA THR A 180 2.10 -10.50 -12.31
C THR A 180 2.36 -9.53 -13.47
N LEU A 181 2.67 -10.03 -14.66
CA LEU A 181 2.81 -9.19 -15.86
C LEU A 181 1.49 -8.47 -16.23
N GLY A 182 0.35 -9.16 -16.07
CA GLY A 182 -0.97 -8.56 -16.23
C GLY A 182 -1.24 -7.42 -15.25
N LEU A 183 -0.84 -7.58 -13.97
CA LEU A 183 -0.93 -6.52 -12.95
C LEU A 183 -0.07 -5.30 -13.32
N ILE A 184 1.17 -5.52 -13.79
CA ILE A 184 2.05 -4.44 -14.26
C ILE A 184 1.42 -3.69 -15.44
N ASN A 185 0.86 -4.41 -16.41
CA ASN A 185 0.15 -3.78 -17.52
C ASN A 185 -1.04 -2.95 -17.03
N GLY A 186 -1.80 -3.47 -16.03
CA GLY A 186 -2.88 -2.72 -15.41
C GLY A 186 -2.44 -1.42 -14.73
N LEU A 187 -1.27 -1.41 -14.08
CA LEU A 187 -0.69 -0.18 -13.52
C LEU A 187 -0.29 0.80 -14.65
N ARG A 188 0.33 0.30 -15.72
CA ARG A 188 0.66 1.12 -16.88
C ARG A 188 -0.59 1.74 -17.53
N ASP A 189 -1.66 0.99 -17.64
CA ASP A 189 -2.92 1.46 -18.22
C ASP A 189 -3.60 2.52 -17.33
N ALA A 190 -3.30 2.57 -16.03
CA ALA A 190 -3.78 3.59 -15.11
C ALA A 190 -2.98 4.91 -15.18
N MET A 191 -1.79 4.93 -15.81
CA MET A 191 -0.89 6.10 -15.85
C MET A 191 -1.57 7.40 -16.34
N PRO A 192 -2.39 7.43 -17.41
CA PRO A 192 -3.06 8.66 -17.81
C PRO A 192 -3.95 9.24 -16.71
N ALA A 193 -4.73 8.40 -16.01
CA ALA A 193 -5.57 8.82 -14.90
C ALA A 193 -4.71 9.28 -13.69
N TRP A 194 -3.56 8.66 -13.46
CA TRP A 194 -2.64 9.08 -12.40
C TRP A 194 -2.09 10.48 -12.66
N ILE A 195 -1.66 10.77 -13.90
CA ILE A 195 -1.17 12.10 -14.28
C ILE A 195 -2.25 13.16 -14.02
N ASP A 196 -3.50 12.89 -14.40
CA ASP A 196 -4.62 13.81 -14.16
C ASP A 196 -4.88 14.01 -12.66
N LEU A 197 -4.86 12.94 -11.85
CA LEU A 197 -5.05 13.01 -10.41
C LEU A 197 -3.93 13.80 -9.74
N ILE A 198 -2.66 13.58 -10.10
CA ILE A 198 -1.52 14.31 -9.56
C ILE A 198 -1.65 15.82 -9.88
N ASN A 199 -1.91 16.16 -11.13
CA ASN A 199 -2.05 17.56 -11.55
C ASN A 199 -3.19 18.29 -10.83
N ASN A 200 -4.27 17.60 -10.52
CA ASN A 200 -5.45 18.14 -9.83
C ASN A 200 -5.43 17.94 -8.31
N SER A 201 -4.36 17.39 -7.74
CA SER A 201 -4.24 17.13 -6.30
C SER A 201 -4.02 18.41 -5.49
N PHE A 202 -4.09 18.28 -4.18
CA PHE A 202 -3.82 19.36 -3.23
C PHE A 202 -2.33 19.51 -2.89
N LEU A 203 -1.45 18.74 -3.51
CA LEU A 203 0.01 18.90 -3.37
C LEU A 203 0.48 20.22 -3.98
N SER A 204 1.56 20.77 -3.47
CA SER A 204 2.27 21.90 -4.11
C SER A 204 2.80 21.51 -5.48
N ASP A 205 3.06 22.50 -6.34
CA ASP A 205 3.57 22.26 -7.69
C ASP A 205 4.92 21.52 -7.68
N GLU A 206 5.77 21.79 -6.67
CA GLU A 206 7.03 21.07 -6.47
C GLU A 206 6.79 19.58 -6.17
N MET A 207 5.88 19.27 -5.24
CA MET A 207 5.57 17.89 -4.88
C MET A 207 4.87 17.14 -6.00
N LYS A 208 4.00 17.81 -6.79
CA LYS A 208 3.40 17.23 -8.00
C LYS A 208 4.49 16.84 -9.01
N GLN A 209 5.45 17.74 -9.27
CA GLN A 209 6.53 17.46 -10.20
C GLN A 209 7.40 16.29 -9.72
N ASN A 210 7.78 16.28 -8.44
CA ASN A 210 8.54 15.18 -7.84
C ASN A 210 7.79 13.84 -7.97
N TYR A 211 6.46 13.85 -7.83
CA TYR A 211 5.64 12.65 -7.99
C TYR A 211 5.61 12.18 -9.45
N LEU A 212 5.42 13.11 -10.40
CA LEU A 212 5.45 12.80 -11.84
C LEU A 212 6.80 12.24 -12.28
N ASP A 213 7.91 12.85 -11.82
CA ASP A 213 9.27 12.40 -12.15
C ASP A 213 9.54 10.98 -11.60
N LEU A 214 8.97 10.63 -10.47
CA LEU A 214 9.14 9.31 -9.86
C LEU A 214 8.42 8.21 -10.65
N ILE A 215 7.22 8.48 -11.17
CA ILE A 215 6.40 7.46 -11.86
C ILE A 215 6.62 7.39 -13.38
N SER A 216 7.45 8.29 -13.97
CA SER A 216 7.72 8.41 -15.42
C SER A 216 8.69 7.37 -16.03
#